data_c1b9e0f5be8dd239f4e8f67949143ed8
#
_entry.id   c1b9e0f5be8dd239f4e8f67949143ed8
#
_cell.length_a   1.000
_cell.length_b   1.000
_cell.length_c   1.000
_cell.angle_alpha   90.00
_cell.angle_beta   90.00
_cell.angle_gamma   90.00
#
_symmetry.space_group_name_H-M   'P 1'
#
loop_
_entity.id
_entity.type
_entity.pdbx_description
1 polymer ?
#
loop_
_entity_poly.entity_id
_entity_poly.type
_entity_poly.pdbx_seq_one_letter_code
_entity_poly.pdbx_strand_id
1 'polypeptide(L)'
;MTDDKPSPVLSAAETEDRTVAAGALFMLAAILAFSVMDATIKWLAVTYPVMHIVFFRNFFAFIPIGLMLAARRDRLAALRTRNWKGHLVRAVLGLTSMILFFNAFALMPLAEVVAIAFSAPLFITALSMPLLGERVGPRRWSAVVVGFVGVLVILRPGTELFQPVAFLPLTASLFLALAMLQVRLLTRTETNIALMTYMTLAGTLATAPFLLSGWVQPAGVDWALIVGMGIIGGTAQYLLTQAFRKAPASLIAPLEYSGILWAGMLGYWLFGEVPDRWVFVGSAIVIASGLYILHRETKLGRLRQKPRKE
;
A
#
# COMPACT_ATOMS: atom_id res chain seq x y z
N MET A 1 -46.98 -26.65 18.03
CA MET A 1 -47.09 -25.63 16.95
C MET A 1 -45.82 -24.78 17.04
N THR A 2 -44.77 -25.18 16.35
CA THR A 2 -43.52 -24.44 16.26
C THR A 2 -43.64 -23.48 15.08
N ASP A 3 -43.66 -22.19 15.39
CA ASP A 3 -43.76 -21.09 14.44
C ASP A 3 -42.37 -20.96 13.71
N ASP A 4 -42.20 -21.74 12.66
CA ASP A 4 -41.01 -21.72 11.79
C ASP A 4 -41.21 -20.58 10.79
N LYS A 5 -40.86 -19.33 11.24
CA LYS A 5 -40.79 -18.18 10.35
C LYS A 5 -39.60 -18.38 9.41
N PRO A 6 -39.82 -18.45 8.09
CA PRO A 6 -38.71 -18.53 7.13
C PRO A 6 -37.84 -17.30 7.29
N SER A 7 -36.51 -17.52 7.43
CA SER A 7 -35.51 -16.47 7.42
C SER A 7 -35.70 -15.60 6.17
N PRO A 8 -35.65 -14.27 6.27
CA PRO A 8 -35.85 -13.41 5.10
C PRO A 8 -34.75 -13.69 4.08
N VAL A 9 -35.11 -14.23 2.94
CA VAL A 9 -34.22 -14.38 1.79
C VAL A 9 -33.92 -12.96 1.30
N LEU A 10 -32.70 -12.51 1.56
CA LEU A 10 -32.25 -11.19 1.12
C LEU A 10 -32.35 -11.07 -0.41
N SER A 11 -32.80 -9.93 -0.90
CA SER A 11 -32.84 -9.66 -2.33
C SER A 11 -31.41 -9.62 -2.91
N ALA A 12 -31.23 -9.88 -4.21
CA ALA A 12 -29.93 -9.84 -4.87
C ALA A 12 -29.26 -8.48 -4.69
N ALA A 13 -30.02 -7.37 -4.70
CA ALA A 13 -29.52 -6.01 -4.46
C ALA A 13 -29.00 -5.83 -3.03
N GLU A 14 -29.72 -6.31 -2.01
CA GLU A 14 -29.27 -6.26 -0.62
C GLU A 14 -28.01 -7.10 -0.37
N THR A 15 -27.86 -8.21 -1.10
CA THR A 15 -26.66 -9.05 -1.04
C THR A 15 -25.47 -8.35 -1.68
N GLU A 16 -25.67 -7.64 -2.81
CA GLU A 16 -24.63 -6.85 -3.48
C GLU A 16 -24.21 -5.67 -2.62
N ASP A 17 -25.15 -4.92 -2.03
CA ASP A 17 -24.86 -3.79 -1.15
C ASP A 17 -24.06 -4.22 0.10
N ARG A 18 -24.42 -5.34 0.71
CA ARG A 18 -23.67 -5.91 1.85
C ARG A 18 -22.25 -6.32 1.46
N THR A 19 -22.05 -6.84 0.26
CA THR A 19 -20.74 -7.24 -0.24
C THR A 19 -19.86 -6.02 -0.47
N VAL A 20 -20.41 -4.95 -1.03
CA VAL A 20 -19.70 -3.66 -1.24
C VAL A 20 -19.35 -3.00 0.10
N ALA A 21 -20.29 -2.95 1.05
CA ALA A 21 -20.05 -2.44 2.40
C ALA A 21 -18.94 -3.23 3.13
N ALA A 22 -18.95 -4.56 3.01
CA ALA A 22 -17.86 -5.38 3.55
C ALA A 22 -16.50 -5.06 2.88
N GLY A 23 -16.48 -4.81 1.57
CA GLY A 23 -15.28 -4.37 0.85
C GLY A 23 -14.74 -3.05 1.39
N ALA A 24 -15.61 -2.08 1.65
CA ALA A 24 -15.24 -0.78 2.22
C ALA A 24 -14.68 -0.94 3.66
N LEU A 25 -15.30 -1.76 4.49
CA LEU A 25 -14.80 -2.05 5.85
C LEU A 25 -13.42 -2.73 5.82
N PHE A 26 -13.21 -3.69 4.92
CA PHE A 26 -11.90 -4.31 4.73
C PHE A 26 -10.85 -3.30 4.30
N MET A 27 -11.19 -2.35 3.43
CA MET A 27 -10.28 -1.29 3.01
C MET A 27 -9.90 -0.38 4.17
N LEU A 28 -10.88 0.14 4.91
CA LEU A 28 -10.61 1.01 6.06
C LEU A 28 -9.80 0.30 7.14
N ALA A 29 -10.11 -0.96 7.43
CA ALA A 29 -9.33 -1.77 8.37
C ALA A 29 -7.89 -2.01 7.88
N ALA A 30 -7.69 -2.24 6.57
CA ALA A 30 -6.37 -2.40 5.98
C ALA A 30 -5.55 -1.12 6.12
N ILE A 31 -6.13 0.03 5.79
CA ILE A 31 -5.43 1.32 5.86
C ILE A 31 -5.09 1.70 7.31
N LEU A 32 -6.03 1.49 8.25
CA LEU A 32 -5.74 1.67 9.67
C LEU A 32 -4.59 0.76 10.15
N ALA A 33 -4.63 -0.52 9.75
CA ALA A 33 -3.56 -1.47 10.11
C ALA A 33 -2.20 -1.05 9.51
N PHE A 34 -2.15 -0.60 8.26
CA PHE A 34 -0.92 -0.03 7.68
C PHE A 34 -0.47 1.22 8.44
N SER A 35 -1.36 2.14 8.78
CA SER A 35 -1.00 3.35 9.53
C SER A 35 -0.45 3.03 10.93
N VAL A 36 -1.01 2.04 11.62
CA VAL A 36 -0.48 1.55 12.90
C VAL A 36 0.90 0.91 12.71
N MET A 37 1.08 0.11 11.65
CA MET A 37 2.39 -0.47 11.31
C MET A 37 3.42 0.64 11.05
N ASP A 38 3.07 1.66 10.26
CA ASP A 38 3.97 2.76 9.91
C ASP A 38 4.37 3.59 11.15
N ALA A 39 3.43 3.85 12.06
CA ALA A 39 3.71 4.48 13.34
C ALA A 39 4.63 3.60 14.22
N THR A 40 4.42 2.27 14.21
CA THR A 40 5.29 1.34 14.93
C THR A 40 6.71 1.33 14.35
N ILE A 41 6.84 1.38 13.02
CA ILE A 41 8.13 1.48 12.33
C ILE A 41 8.85 2.76 12.77
N LYS A 42 8.15 3.91 12.76
CA LYS A 42 8.70 5.19 13.20
C LYS A 42 9.17 5.12 14.65
N TRP A 43 8.38 4.54 15.53
CA TRP A 43 8.74 4.35 16.95
C TRP A 43 10.01 3.52 17.12
N LEU A 44 10.07 2.36 16.45
CA LEU A 44 11.22 1.46 16.53
C LEU A 44 12.48 2.04 15.88
N ALA A 45 12.34 2.87 14.85
CA ALA A 45 13.46 3.46 14.12
C ALA A 45 14.27 4.48 14.94
N VAL A 46 13.75 4.91 16.10
CA VAL A 46 14.51 5.73 17.08
C VAL A 46 15.66 4.92 17.70
N THR A 47 15.44 3.62 17.90
CA THR A 47 16.39 2.76 18.64
C THR A 47 17.06 1.73 17.73
N TYR A 48 16.34 1.20 16.73
CA TYR A 48 16.80 0.07 15.92
C TYR A 48 17.16 0.51 14.50
N PRO A 49 18.25 -0.05 13.92
CA PRO A 49 18.58 0.20 12.51
C PRO A 49 17.43 -0.19 11.58
N VAL A 50 17.16 0.65 10.59
CA VAL A 50 16.04 0.43 9.65
C VAL A 50 16.11 -0.94 8.96
N MET A 51 17.31 -1.44 8.65
CA MET A 51 17.48 -2.76 8.03
C MET A 51 17.01 -3.91 8.94
N HIS A 52 17.19 -3.78 10.27
CA HIS A 52 16.66 -4.75 11.24
C HIS A 52 15.13 -4.72 11.28
N ILE A 53 14.53 -3.52 11.23
CA ILE A 53 13.08 -3.34 11.19
C ILE A 53 12.52 -3.97 9.91
N VAL A 54 13.16 -3.74 8.74
CA VAL A 54 12.76 -4.36 7.46
C VAL A 54 12.85 -5.88 7.53
N PHE A 55 13.94 -6.42 8.12
CA PHE A 55 14.08 -7.86 8.33
C PHE A 55 12.92 -8.42 9.14
N PHE A 56 12.71 -7.92 10.35
CA PHE A 56 11.69 -8.44 11.27
C PHE A 56 10.27 -8.27 10.71
N ARG A 57 9.99 -7.14 10.05
CA ARG A 57 8.71 -6.92 9.36
C ARG A 57 8.42 -8.01 8.34
N ASN A 58 9.41 -8.37 7.52
CA ASN A 58 9.26 -9.44 6.55
C ASN A 58 9.21 -10.81 7.23
N PHE A 59 10.10 -11.08 8.18
CA PHE A 59 10.18 -12.37 8.88
C PHE A 59 8.85 -12.72 9.59
N PHE A 60 8.30 -11.80 10.38
CA PHE A 60 7.05 -12.07 11.09
C PHE A 60 5.80 -11.99 10.19
N ALA A 61 5.89 -11.41 8.99
CA ALA A 61 4.82 -11.50 8.00
C ALA A 61 4.60 -12.93 7.48
N PHE A 62 5.53 -13.86 7.68
CA PHE A 62 5.29 -15.28 7.38
C PHE A 62 4.21 -15.90 8.26
N ILE A 63 3.91 -15.35 9.44
CA ILE A 63 2.85 -15.87 10.32
C ILE A 63 1.48 -15.76 9.60
N PRO A 64 0.97 -14.57 9.22
CA PRO A 64 -0.30 -14.48 8.50
C PRO A 64 -0.25 -15.17 7.12
N ILE A 65 0.88 -15.14 6.40
CA ILE A 65 1.03 -15.84 5.12
C ILE A 65 0.89 -17.35 5.34
N GLY A 66 1.53 -17.90 6.37
CA GLY A 66 1.43 -19.32 6.74
C GLY A 66 0.01 -19.74 7.09
N LEU A 67 -0.72 -18.93 7.85
CA LEU A 67 -2.13 -19.16 8.17
C LEU A 67 -3.00 -19.15 6.92
N MET A 68 -2.78 -18.18 6.01
CA MET A 68 -3.48 -18.11 4.73
C MET A 68 -3.20 -19.35 3.86
N LEU A 69 -1.94 -19.80 3.85
CA LEU A 69 -1.53 -20.98 3.10
C LEU A 69 -2.14 -22.26 3.69
N ALA A 70 -2.17 -22.37 5.02
CA ALA A 70 -2.77 -23.51 5.72
C ALA A 70 -4.27 -23.63 5.48
N ALA A 71 -4.97 -22.51 5.33
CA ALA A 71 -6.41 -22.46 5.03
C ALA A 71 -6.75 -22.82 3.57
N ARG A 72 -5.77 -22.92 2.68
CA ARG A 72 -5.97 -23.29 1.26
C ARG A 72 -5.93 -24.79 1.06
N ARG A 73 -6.74 -25.29 0.12
CA ARG A 73 -6.72 -26.70 -0.29
C ARG A 73 -5.48 -27.05 -1.13
N ASP A 74 -5.02 -26.12 -1.96
CA ASP A 74 -3.89 -26.25 -2.88
C ASP A 74 -2.52 -25.90 -2.26
N ARG A 75 -2.49 -25.44 -1.00
CA ARG A 75 -1.29 -25.20 -0.16
C ARG A 75 -0.03 -24.86 -0.98
N LEU A 76 0.98 -25.74 -0.96
CA LEU A 76 2.26 -25.55 -1.65
C LEU A 76 2.15 -25.43 -3.18
N ALA A 77 1.10 -26.01 -3.80
CA ALA A 77 0.89 -25.85 -5.23
C ALA A 77 0.61 -24.39 -5.62
N ALA A 78 -0.01 -23.61 -4.71
CA ALA A 78 -0.25 -22.19 -4.90
C ALA A 78 1.03 -21.34 -4.92
N LEU A 79 2.15 -21.87 -4.43
CA LEU A 79 3.46 -21.19 -4.44
C LEU A 79 4.28 -21.53 -5.70
N ARG A 80 3.79 -22.43 -6.56
CA ARG A 80 4.54 -22.84 -7.74
C ARG A 80 4.63 -21.70 -8.74
N THR A 81 5.84 -21.31 -9.10
CA THR A 81 6.10 -20.27 -10.10
C THR A 81 6.97 -20.76 -11.24
N ARG A 82 6.77 -20.19 -12.43
CA ARG A 82 7.66 -20.32 -13.58
C ARG A 82 8.36 -19.01 -13.92
N ASN A 83 7.97 -17.92 -13.27
CA ASN A 83 8.47 -16.56 -13.56
C ASN A 83 9.31 -15.99 -12.39
N TRP A 84 10.37 -16.75 -12.01
CA TRP A 84 11.26 -16.35 -10.93
C TRP A 84 11.96 -15.00 -11.18
N LYS A 85 12.27 -14.67 -12.45
CA LYS A 85 12.86 -13.37 -12.84
C LYS A 85 11.90 -12.23 -12.55
N GLY A 86 10.62 -12.40 -12.85
CA GLY A 86 9.59 -11.41 -12.54
C GLY A 86 9.44 -11.19 -11.03
N HIS A 87 9.50 -12.26 -10.24
CA HIS A 87 9.50 -12.16 -8.77
C HIS A 87 10.74 -11.44 -8.26
N LEU A 88 11.92 -11.70 -8.82
CA LEU A 88 13.17 -11.03 -8.44
C LEU A 88 13.10 -9.52 -8.71
N VAL A 89 12.69 -9.13 -9.93
CA VAL A 89 12.52 -7.71 -10.29
C VAL A 89 11.53 -7.03 -9.33
N ARG A 90 10.38 -7.66 -9.08
CA ARG A 90 9.40 -7.15 -8.13
C ARG A 90 9.97 -7.02 -6.71
N ALA A 91 10.75 -8.01 -6.27
CA ALA A 91 11.36 -8.00 -4.94
C ALA A 91 12.37 -6.86 -4.80
N VAL A 92 13.25 -6.67 -5.78
CA VAL A 92 14.21 -5.55 -5.79
C VAL A 92 13.47 -4.21 -5.74
N LEU A 93 12.49 -3.98 -6.61
CA LEU A 93 11.74 -2.73 -6.67
C LEU A 93 10.96 -2.49 -5.36
N GLY A 94 10.25 -3.51 -4.88
CA GLY A 94 9.45 -3.40 -3.66
C GLY A 94 10.28 -3.27 -2.40
N LEU A 95 11.40 -3.96 -2.30
CA LEU A 95 12.32 -3.85 -1.15
C LEU A 95 13.01 -2.49 -1.12
N THR A 96 13.45 -1.98 -2.28
CA THR A 96 14.00 -0.62 -2.38
C THR A 96 12.96 0.42 -1.92
N SER A 97 11.73 0.31 -2.39
CA SER A 97 10.63 1.17 -1.93
C SER A 97 10.43 1.09 -0.42
N MET A 98 10.37 -0.13 0.14
CA MET A 98 10.19 -0.37 1.57
C MET A 98 11.31 0.26 2.40
N ILE A 99 12.56 0.06 2.02
CA ILE A 99 13.72 0.63 2.72
C ILE A 99 13.66 2.16 2.70
N LEU A 100 13.33 2.76 1.56
CA LEU A 100 13.22 4.21 1.43
C LEU A 100 12.07 4.77 2.26
N PHE A 101 10.90 4.14 2.27
CA PHE A 101 9.77 4.55 3.13
C PHE A 101 10.12 4.42 4.62
N PHE A 102 10.74 3.32 5.04
CA PHE A 102 11.11 3.13 6.45
C PHE A 102 12.13 4.16 6.93
N ASN A 103 13.10 4.53 6.07
CA ASN A 103 14.00 5.65 6.35
C ASN A 103 13.25 6.99 6.39
N ALA A 104 12.27 7.19 5.50
CA ALA A 104 11.43 8.39 5.52
C ALA A 104 10.62 8.49 6.82
N PHE A 105 9.99 7.41 7.28
CA PHE A 105 9.28 7.37 8.56
C PHE A 105 10.19 7.66 9.76
N ALA A 106 11.45 7.22 9.71
CA ALA A 106 12.43 7.51 10.75
C ALA A 106 12.82 9.00 10.83
N LEU A 107 12.81 9.71 9.69
CA LEU A 107 13.42 11.03 9.56
C LEU A 107 12.41 12.17 9.36
N MET A 108 11.14 11.86 9.06
CA MET A 108 10.12 12.85 8.69
C MET A 108 8.82 12.65 9.49
N PRO A 109 7.97 13.70 9.59
CA PRO A 109 6.63 13.57 10.12
C PRO A 109 5.80 12.53 9.36
N LEU A 110 5.05 11.70 10.10
CA LEU A 110 4.31 10.57 9.55
C LEU A 110 3.32 11.01 8.45
N ALA A 111 2.57 12.08 8.70
CA ALA A 111 1.60 12.62 7.75
C ALA A 111 2.25 13.13 6.46
N GLU A 112 3.45 13.71 6.52
CA GLU A 112 4.17 14.20 5.34
C GLU A 112 4.62 13.04 4.45
N VAL A 113 5.18 11.98 5.05
CA VAL A 113 5.59 10.78 4.31
C VAL A 113 4.39 10.17 3.59
N VAL A 114 3.26 10.00 4.28
CA VAL A 114 2.03 9.43 3.70
C VAL A 114 1.45 10.35 2.63
N ALA A 115 1.48 11.66 2.82
CA ALA A 115 1.03 12.63 1.82
C ALA A 115 1.85 12.52 0.51
N ILE A 116 3.16 12.41 0.61
CA ILE A 116 4.06 12.23 -0.55
C ILE A 116 3.86 10.83 -1.16
N ALA A 117 3.60 9.80 -0.35
CA ALA A 117 3.33 8.43 -0.83
C ALA A 117 2.14 8.36 -1.79
N PHE A 118 1.15 9.25 -1.65
CA PHE A 118 0.04 9.36 -2.61
C PHE A 118 0.47 9.85 -4.01
N SER A 119 1.73 10.18 -4.23
CA SER A 119 2.27 10.35 -5.59
C SER A 119 2.43 9.04 -6.37
N ALA A 120 2.41 7.87 -5.71
CA ALA A 120 2.54 6.57 -6.38
C ALA A 120 1.51 6.33 -7.50
N PRO A 121 0.21 6.63 -7.36
CA PRO A 121 -0.77 6.54 -8.45
C PRO A 121 -0.44 7.45 -9.67
N LEU A 122 0.20 8.61 -9.42
CA LEU A 122 0.64 9.50 -10.49
C LEU A 122 1.76 8.86 -11.29
N PHE A 123 2.77 8.29 -10.61
CA PHE A 123 3.85 7.53 -11.23
C PHE A 123 3.31 6.29 -11.97
N ILE A 124 2.36 5.53 -11.39
CA ILE A 124 1.74 4.39 -12.07
C ILE A 124 1.11 4.85 -13.39
N THR A 125 0.36 5.95 -13.38
CA THR A 125 -0.29 6.48 -14.58
C THR A 125 0.74 6.93 -15.62
N ALA A 126 1.78 7.65 -15.21
CA ALA A 126 2.83 8.14 -16.11
C ALA A 126 3.65 7.00 -16.73
N LEU A 127 3.95 5.96 -15.94
CA LEU A 127 4.79 4.84 -16.35
C LEU A 127 4.01 3.71 -17.05
N SER A 128 2.68 3.68 -16.95
CA SER A 128 1.86 2.66 -17.62
C SER A 128 1.98 2.72 -19.15
N MET A 129 2.20 3.90 -19.71
CA MET A 129 2.40 4.08 -21.16
C MET A 129 3.70 3.43 -21.65
N PRO A 130 4.90 3.79 -21.14
CA PRO A 130 6.16 3.21 -21.63
C PRO A 130 6.35 1.75 -21.25
N LEU A 131 5.80 1.27 -20.10
CA LEU A 131 6.06 -0.07 -19.60
C LEU A 131 4.98 -1.09 -20.00
N LEU A 132 3.72 -0.67 -20.13
CA LEU A 132 2.60 -1.56 -20.46
C LEU A 132 1.99 -1.29 -21.84
N GLY A 133 2.46 -0.25 -22.57
CA GLY A 133 1.89 0.14 -23.85
C GLY A 133 0.48 0.73 -23.75
N GLU A 134 0.06 1.18 -22.56
CA GLU A 134 -1.27 1.75 -22.35
C GLU A 134 -1.35 3.17 -22.92
N ARG A 135 -2.46 3.48 -23.60
CA ARG A 135 -2.69 4.85 -24.08
C ARG A 135 -3.21 5.73 -22.95
N VAL A 136 -2.36 6.63 -22.47
CA VAL A 136 -2.72 7.67 -21.50
C VAL A 136 -3.16 8.92 -22.27
N GLY A 137 -4.46 9.25 -22.17
CA GLY A 137 -5.00 10.43 -22.87
C GLY A 137 -4.60 11.75 -22.18
N PRO A 138 -4.74 12.91 -22.91
CA PRO A 138 -4.26 14.21 -22.41
C PRO A 138 -4.89 14.62 -21.06
N ARG A 139 -6.13 14.25 -20.82
CA ARG A 139 -6.81 14.54 -19.55
C ARG A 139 -6.21 13.80 -18.35
N ARG A 140 -5.65 12.59 -18.52
CA ARG A 140 -4.93 11.89 -17.44
C ARG A 140 -3.55 12.52 -17.25
N TRP A 141 -2.88 12.93 -18.33
CA TRP A 141 -1.63 13.64 -18.25
C TRP A 141 -1.76 14.98 -17.52
N SER A 142 -2.82 15.76 -17.80
CA SER A 142 -3.07 16.99 -17.04
C SER A 142 -3.29 16.73 -15.54
N ALA A 143 -4.02 15.67 -15.20
CA ALA A 143 -4.16 15.27 -13.79
C ALA A 143 -2.81 14.88 -13.15
N VAL A 144 -1.98 14.11 -13.85
CA VAL A 144 -0.63 13.76 -13.37
C VAL A 144 0.20 15.03 -13.08
N VAL A 145 0.20 15.99 -14.00
CA VAL A 145 0.92 17.27 -13.81
C VAL A 145 0.37 18.03 -12.60
N VAL A 146 -0.95 18.16 -12.47
CA VAL A 146 -1.60 18.83 -11.32
C VAL A 146 -1.24 18.10 -10.01
N GLY A 147 -1.26 16.78 -10.01
CA GLY A 147 -0.87 15.99 -8.83
C GLY A 147 0.59 16.23 -8.44
N PHE A 148 1.51 16.30 -9.39
CA PHE A 148 2.92 16.63 -9.09
C PHE A 148 3.09 18.08 -8.59
N VAL A 149 2.26 19.03 -9.05
CA VAL A 149 2.23 20.37 -8.43
C VAL A 149 1.83 20.26 -6.95
N GLY A 150 0.86 19.42 -6.60
CA GLY A 150 0.52 19.14 -5.21
C GLY A 150 1.70 18.58 -4.39
N VAL A 151 2.47 17.66 -4.98
CA VAL A 151 3.71 17.15 -4.35
C VAL A 151 4.73 18.28 -4.14
N LEU A 152 4.93 19.16 -5.13
CA LEU A 152 5.83 20.31 -5.00
C LEU A 152 5.36 21.30 -3.91
N VAL A 153 4.05 21.45 -3.71
CA VAL A 153 3.48 22.26 -2.63
C VAL A 153 3.84 21.66 -1.25
N ILE A 154 3.85 20.32 -1.12
CA ILE A 154 4.31 19.66 0.11
C ILE A 154 5.82 19.83 0.29
N LEU A 155 6.60 19.60 -0.77
CA LEU A 155 8.07 19.63 -0.73
C LEU A 155 8.66 21.05 -0.53
N ARG A 156 8.00 22.06 -1.04
CA ARG A 156 8.41 23.50 -1.00
C ARG A 156 9.86 23.73 -1.43
N PRO A 157 10.29 23.25 -2.62
CA PRO A 157 11.67 23.42 -3.05
C PRO A 157 12.04 24.92 -3.18
N GLY A 158 13.25 25.28 -2.76
CA GLY A 158 13.73 26.67 -2.80
C GLY A 158 13.33 27.55 -1.61
N THR A 159 12.65 27.00 -0.60
CA THR A 159 12.39 27.68 0.67
C THR A 159 13.32 27.17 1.77
N GLU A 160 13.48 27.93 2.86
CA GLU A 160 14.25 27.49 4.05
C GLU A 160 13.65 26.24 4.72
N LEU A 161 12.38 25.92 4.42
CA LEU A 161 11.66 24.76 4.94
C LEU A 161 11.87 23.51 4.10
N PHE A 162 12.57 23.61 2.96
CA PHE A 162 12.87 22.48 2.10
C PHE A 162 13.86 21.53 2.77
N GLN A 163 13.45 20.29 2.95
CA GLN A 163 14.31 19.24 3.49
C GLN A 163 14.63 18.22 2.40
N PRO A 164 15.90 18.01 2.03
CA PRO A 164 16.30 17.02 1.02
C PRO A 164 15.83 15.60 1.35
N VAL A 165 15.61 15.29 2.64
CA VAL A 165 15.08 14.00 3.09
C VAL A 165 13.70 13.68 2.48
N ALA A 166 12.93 14.68 2.06
CA ALA A 166 11.64 14.52 1.42
C ALA A 166 11.71 13.84 0.02
N PHE A 167 12.91 13.76 -0.58
CA PHE A 167 13.12 12.91 -1.75
C PHE A 167 13.05 11.41 -1.44
N LEU A 168 13.23 10.98 -0.17
CA LEU A 168 13.11 9.57 0.20
C LEU A 168 11.70 9.03 -0.08
N PRO A 169 10.60 9.61 0.45
CA PRO A 169 9.26 9.08 0.18
C PRO A 169 8.83 9.30 -1.27
N LEU A 170 9.32 10.32 -1.97
CA LEU A 170 9.04 10.54 -3.39
C LEU A 170 9.68 9.43 -4.25
N THR A 171 10.97 9.14 -4.00
CA THR A 171 11.67 8.05 -4.67
C THR A 171 11.08 6.68 -4.30
N ALA A 172 10.72 6.49 -3.03
CA ALA A 172 10.01 5.30 -2.57
C ALA A 172 8.71 5.08 -3.35
N SER A 173 7.94 6.16 -3.59
CA SER A 173 6.68 6.12 -4.36
C SER A 173 6.92 5.74 -5.83
N LEU A 174 8.01 6.19 -6.43
CA LEU A 174 8.41 5.78 -7.78
C LEU A 174 8.70 4.26 -7.83
N PHE A 175 9.51 3.75 -6.89
CA PHE A 175 9.82 2.32 -6.81
C PHE A 175 8.56 1.49 -6.48
N LEU A 176 7.66 2.01 -5.63
CA LEU A 176 6.36 1.39 -5.38
C LEU A 176 5.52 1.29 -6.65
N ALA A 177 5.46 2.36 -7.43
CA ALA A 177 4.75 2.37 -8.70
C ALA A 177 5.30 1.32 -9.67
N LEU A 178 6.63 1.25 -9.82
CA LEU A 178 7.29 0.23 -10.64
C LEU A 178 6.99 -1.19 -10.14
N ALA A 179 7.04 -1.42 -8.82
CA ALA A 179 6.69 -2.69 -8.21
C ALA A 179 5.21 -3.06 -8.46
N MET A 180 4.28 -2.09 -8.39
CA MET A 180 2.86 -2.32 -8.67
C MET A 180 2.60 -2.64 -10.14
N LEU A 181 3.30 -1.99 -11.07
CA LEU A 181 3.24 -2.33 -12.50
C LEU A 181 3.76 -3.74 -12.75
N GLN A 182 4.84 -4.14 -12.06
CA GLN A 182 5.36 -5.51 -12.13
C GLN A 182 4.38 -6.53 -11.52
N VAL A 183 3.72 -6.21 -10.40
CA VAL A 183 2.63 -7.04 -9.85
C VAL A 183 1.53 -7.25 -10.89
N ARG A 184 1.12 -6.19 -11.60
CA ARG A 184 0.08 -6.27 -12.63
C ARG A 184 0.45 -7.23 -13.76
N LEU A 185 1.74 -7.31 -14.13
CA LEU A 185 2.23 -8.28 -15.10
C LEU A 185 2.20 -9.70 -14.54
N LEU A 186 2.66 -9.87 -13.29
CA LEU A 186 2.76 -11.17 -12.63
C LEU A 186 1.40 -11.79 -12.29
N THR A 187 0.39 -10.99 -11.95
CA THR A 187 -0.95 -11.49 -11.62
C THR A 187 -1.65 -12.21 -12.78
N ARG A 188 -1.12 -12.13 -13.99
CA ARG A 188 -1.61 -12.90 -15.14
C ARG A 188 -1.27 -14.39 -15.06
N THR A 189 -0.21 -14.75 -14.33
CA THR A 189 0.32 -16.12 -14.27
C THR A 189 0.52 -16.63 -12.84
N GLU A 190 0.61 -15.74 -11.86
CA GLU A 190 0.99 -16.05 -10.49
C GLU A 190 -0.17 -15.83 -9.51
N THR A 191 -0.20 -16.61 -8.46
CA THR A 191 -1.18 -16.44 -7.38
C THR A 191 -0.79 -15.28 -6.45
N ASN A 192 -1.77 -14.62 -5.84
CA ASN A 192 -1.51 -13.55 -4.88
C ASN A 192 -0.66 -14.03 -3.69
N ILE A 193 -0.85 -15.28 -3.24
CA ILE A 193 -0.08 -15.82 -2.13
C ILE A 193 1.37 -16.08 -2.54
N ALA A 194 1.64 -16.50 -3.77
CA ALA A 194 3.00 -16.60 -4.31
C ALA A 194 3.67 -15.22 -4.36
N LEU A 195 2.95 -14.21 -4.85
CA LEU A 195 3.45 -12.83 -4.88
C LEU A 195 3.84 -12.31 -3.50
N MET A 196 3.01 -12.56 -2.48
CA MET A 196 3.30 -12.16 -1.10
C MET A 196 4.50 -12.95 -0.55
N THR A 197 4.49 -14.27 -0.69
CA THR A 197 5.52 -15.15 -0.15
C THR A 197 6.90 -14.87 -0.72
N TYR A 198 7.03 -14.75 -2.05
CA TYR A 198 8.33 -14.48 -2.69
C TYR A 198 8.87 -13.10 -2.36
N MET A 199 8.01 -12.08 -2.26
CA MET A 199 8.42 -10.74 -1.82
C MET A 199 8.93 -10.76 -0.38
N THR A 200 8.19 -11.40 0.53
CA THR A 200 8.55 -11.54 1.94
C THR A 200 9.83 -12.35 2.12
N LEU A 201 9.98 -13.46 1.37
CA LEU A 201 11.18 -14.30 1.39
C LEU A 201 12.41 -13.51 0.91
N ALA A 202 12.29 -12.84 -0.23
CA ALA A 202 13.39 -12.03 -0.76
C ALA A 202 13.78 -10.91 0.20
N GLY A 203 12.79 -10.22 0.80
CA GLY A 203 13.02 -9.18 1.79
C GLY A 203 13.75 -9.71 3.03
N THR A 204 13.33 -10.86 3.56
CA THR A 204 13.98 -11.51 4.70
C THR A 204 15.42 -11.91 4.38
N LEU A 205 15.63 -12.59 3.24
CA LEU A 205 16.97 -13.07 2.85
C LEU A 205 17.94 -11.92 2.54
N ALA A 206 17.47 -10.87 1.87
CA ALA A 206 18.30 -9.72 1.50
C ALA A 206 18.71 -8.89 2.72
N THR A 207 17.87 -8.85 3.77
CA THR A 207 18.14 -8.05 4.96
C THR A 207 18.73 -8.84 6.13
N ALA A 208 18.69 -10.18 6.10
CA ALA A 208 19.27 -11.03 7.14
C ALA A 208 20.76 -10.75 7.41
N PRO A 209 21.65 -10.51 6.41
CA PRO A 209 23.07 -10.23 6.70
C PRO A 209 23.28 -8.97 7.56
N PHE A 210 22.37 -8.00 7.49
CA PHE A 210 22.49 -6.77 8.28
C PHE A 210 22.28 -7.01 9.78
N LEU A 211 21.67 -8.13 10.19
CA LEU A 211 21.58 -8.51 11.61
C LEU A 211 22.95 -8.78 12.24
N LEU A 212 23.96 -9.11 11.42
CA LEU A 212 25.33 -9.36 11.91
C LEU A 212 26.09 -8.06 12.20
N SER A 213 25.59 -6.92 11.72
CA SER A 213 26.21 -5.61 11.91
C SER A 213 25.32 -4.72 12.77
N GLY A 214 25.88 -4.19 13.87
CA GLY A 214 25.17 -3.25 14.72
C GLY A 214 23.93 -3.82 15.42
N TRP A 215 24.01 -5.10 15.86
CA TRP A 215 22.92 -5.74 16.57
C TRP A 215 22.57 -4.98 17.86
N VAL A 216 21.34 -4.54 17.96
CA VAL A 216 20.75 -3.97 19.19
C VAL A 216 19.74 -4.96 19.70
N GLN A 217 20.00 -5.50 20.91
CA GLN A 217 19.09 -6.46 21.54
C GLN A 217 17.75 -5.79 21.87
N PRO A 218 16.61 -6.24 21.30
CA PRO A 218 15.33 -5.65 21.62
C PRO A 218 14.95 -5.85 23.08
N ALA A 219 14.43 -4.79 23.72
CA ALA A 219 13.83 -4.87 25.05
C ALA A 219 12.55 -5.72 25.01
N GLY A 220 12.12 -6.24 26.19
CA GLY A 220 10.97 -7.15 26.24
C GLY A 220 9.70 -6.63 25.57
N VAL A 221 9.41 -5.34 25.78
CA VAL A 221 8.21 -4.67 25.17
C VAL A 221 8.40 -4.48 23.67
N ASP A 222 9.60 -4.13 23.23
CA ASP A 222 9.90 -3.89 21.80
C ASP A 222 9.74 -5.17 20.97
N TRP A 223 9.98 -6.35 21.56
CA TRP A 223 9.70 -7.61 20.89
C TRP A 223 8.22 -7.74 20.51
N ALA A 224 7.30 -7.30 21.38
CA ALA A 224 5.88 -7.32 21.06
C ALA A 224 5.54 -6.38 19.91
N LEU A 225 6.17 -5.20 19.86
CA LEU A 225 6.01 -4.25 18.74
C LEU A 225 6.60 -4.81 17.45
N ILE A 226 7.78 -5.40 17.48
CA ILE A 226 8.47 -6.00 16.33
C ILE A 226 7.65 -7.16 15.74
N VAL A 227 7.18 -8.09 16.57
CA VAL A 227 6.34 -9.21 16.15
C VAL A 227 4.99 -8.68 15.64
N GLY A 228 4.37 -7.78 16.40
CA GLY A 228 3.09 -7.15 16.05
C GLY A 228 3.13 -6.43 14.72
N MET A 229 4.18 -5.66 14.44
CA MET A 229 4.40 -4.96 13.18
C MET A 229 4.38 -5.92 11.97
N GLY A 230 5.08 -7.04 12.07
CA GLY A 230 5.11 -8.04 10.99
C GLY A 230 3.74 -8.70 10.76
N ILE A 231 3.05 -9.07 11.85
CA ILE A 231 1.70 -9.66 11.79
C ILE A 231 0.70 -8.64 11.25
N ILE A 232 0.72 -7.41 11.76
CA ILE A 232 -0.17 -6.33 11.32
C ILE A 232 0.05 -6.05 9.83
N GLY A 233 1.31 -5.92 9.37
CA GLY A 233 1.61 -5.67 7.97
C GLY A 233 1.14 -6.78 7.02
N GLY A 234 1.32 -8.04 7.39
CA GLY A 234 0.81 -9.19 6.64
C GLY A 234 -0.71 -9.26 6.64
N THR A 235 -1.34 -8.97 7.78
CA THR A 235 -2.80 -8.92 7.92
C THR A 235 -3.40 -7.77 7.13
N ALA A 236 -2.80 -6.58 7.17
CA ALA A 236 -3.22 -5.42 6.39
C ALA A 236 -3.22 -5.73 4.88
N GLN A 237 -2.18 -6.41 4.40
CA GLN A 237 -2.11 -6.85 3.01
C GLN A 237 -3.21 -7.85 2.64
N TYR A 238 -3.58 -8.75 3.56
CA TYR A 238 -4.71 -9.66 3.36
C TYR A 238 -6.04 -8.89 3.30
N LEU A 239 -6.29 -7.99 4.25
CA LEU A 239 -7.50 -7.17 4.30
C LEU A 239 -7.65 -6.32 3.04
N LEU A 240 -6.57 -5.70 2.57
CA LEU A 240 -6.52 -4.95 1.32
C LEU A 240 -6.93 -5.83 0.12
N THR A 241 -6.39 -7.05 0.05
CA THR A 241 -6.76 -8.01 -0.99
C THR A 241 -8.23 -8.40 -0.92
N GLN A 242 -8.78 -8.60 0.28
CA GLN A 242 -10.20 -8.90 0.47
C GLN A 242 -11.11 -7.72 0.08
N ALA A 243 -10.68 -6.49 0.34
CA ALA A 243 -11.40 -5.29 -0.08
C ALA A 243 -11.60 -5.27 -1.61
N PHE A 244 -10.53 -5.43 -2.38
CA PHE A 244 -10.58 -5.46 -3.85
C PHE A 244 -11.31 -6.68 -4.43
N ARG A 245 -11.43 -7.78 -3.68
CA ARG A 245 -12.22 -8.95 -4.08
C ARG A 245 -13.72 -8.76 -3.88
N LYS A 246 -14.12 -7.93 -2.90
CA LYS A 246 -15.52 -7.77 -2.49
C LYS A 246 -16.20 -6.55 -3.11
N ALA A 247 -15.42 -5.54 -3.53
CA ALA A 247 -15.98 -4.32 -4.10
C ALA A 247 -15.16 -3.81 -5.29
N PRO A 248 -15.81 -3.12 -6.24
CA PRO A 248 -15.12 -2.47 -7.35
C PRO A 248 -14.11 -1.44 -6.85
N ALA A 249 -12.93 -1.42 -7.47
CA ALA A 249 -11.87 -0.48 -7.12
C ALA A 249 -12.33 0.99 -7.13
N SER A 250 -13.25 1.36 -8.04
CA SER A 250 -13.81 2.71 -8.13
C SER A 250 -14.56 3.18 -6.88
N LEU A 251 -15.07 2.23 -6.06
CA LEU A 251 -15.79 2.55 -4.83
C LEU A 251 -14.89 2.56 -3.61
N ILE A 252 -13.88 1.69 -3.57
CA ILE A 252 -13.05 1.50 -2.36
C ILE A 252 -11.70 2.22 -2.44
N ALA A 253 -11.11 2.45 -3.62
CA ALA A 253 -9.82 3.13 -3.72
C ALA A 253 -9.84 4.57 -3.15
N PRO A 254 -10.94 5.36 -3.22
CA PRO A 254 -10.99 6.64 -2.51
C PRO A 254 -10.77 6.54 -1.00
N LEU A 255 -11.11 5.38 -0.39
CA LEU A 255 -10.92 5.15 1.04
C LEU A 255 -9.44 5.02 1.43
N GLU A 256 -8.55 4.70 0.49
CA GLU A 256 -7.09 4.68 0.72
C GLU A 256 -6.58 6.03 1.23
N TYR A 257 -7.18 7.13 0.78
CA TYR A 257 -6.79 8.46 1.22
C TYR A 257 -7.10 8.75 2.69
N SER A 258 -7.92 7.91 3.35
CA SER A 258 -8.09 7.98 4.82
C SER A 258 -6.77 7.74 5.57
N GLY A 259 -5.77 7.15 4.92
CA GLY A 259 -4.44 6.94 5.48
C GLY A 259 -3.78 8.23 5.98
N ILE A 260 -4.02 9.38 5.31
CA ILE A 260 -3.47 10.66 5.78
C ILE A 260 -4.09 11.12 7.10
N LEU A 261 -5.39 10.83 7.30
CA LEU A 261 -6.07 11.15 8.55
C LEU A 261 -5.51 10.31 9.71
N TRP A 262 -5.35 8.99 9.48
CA TRP A 262 -4.75 8.09 10.46
C TRP A 262 -3.30 8.45 10.75
N ALA A 263 -2.50 8.75 9.71
CA ALA A 263 -1.11 9.18 9.86
C ALA A 263 -1.01 10.50 10.64
N GLY A 264 -1.88 11.47 10.37
CA GLY A 264 -1.94 12.72 11.12
C GLY A 264 -2.34 12.52 12.58
N MET A 265 -3.36 11.70 12.85
CA MET A 265 -3.80 11.38 14.21
C MET A 265 -2.72 10.65 15.01
N LEU A 266 -2.14 9.60 14.44
CA LEU A 266 -1.08 8.83 15.09
C LEU A 266 0.21 9.64 15.25
N GLY A 267 0.55 10.48 14.26
CA GLY A 267 1.66 11.42 14.32
C GLY A 267 1.50 12.41 15.50
N TYR A 268 0.32 12.97 15.64
CA TYR A 268 0.03 13.88 16.73
C TYR A 268 0.05 13.19 18.10
N TRP A 269 -0.66 12.06 18.24
CA TRP A 269 -0.81 11.42 19.56
C TRP A 269 0.46 10.72 20.05
N LEU A 270 1.22 10.09 19.15
CA LEU A 270 2.40 9.31 19.54
C LEU A 270 3.70 10.12 19.50
N PHE A 271 3.78 11.12 18.61
CA PHE A 271 5.03 11.85 18.34
C PHE A 271 4.90 13.37 18.54
N GLY A 272 3.71 13.89 18.85
CA GLY A 272 3.46 15.34 18.98
C GLY A 272 3.59 16.10 17.64
N GLU A 273 3.49 15.42 16.51
CA GLU A 273 3.67 16.01 15.18
C GLU A 273 2.41 16.77 14.76
N VAL A 274 2.57 18.04 14.39
CA VAL A 274 1.49 18.85 13.83
C VAL A 274 1.81 19.09 12.35
N PRO A 275 1.03 18.51 11.42
CA PRO A 275 1.24 18.76 10.01
C PRO A 275 1.07 20.23 9.66
N ASP A 276 1.98 20.78 8.83
CA ASP A 276 1.87 22.14 8.34
C ASP A 276 0.67 22.28 7.38
N ARG A 277 0.12 23.49 7.30
CA ARG A 277 -0.97 23.86 6.37
C ARG A 277 -0.68 23.48 4.93
N TRP A 278 0.56 23.55 4.48
CA TRP A 278 0.95 23.21 3.10
C TRP A 278 0.90 21.72 2.83
N VAL A 279 1.07 20.89 3.86
CA VAL A 279 0.84 19.43 3.75
C VAL A 279 -0.64 19.17 3.45
N PHE A 280 -1.56 19.85 4.12
CA PHE A 280 -3.00 19.73 3.85
C PHE A 280 -3.36 20.21 2.43
N VAL A 281 -2.84 21.38 2.01
CA VAL A 281 -3.10 21.95 0.66
C VAL A 281 -2.57 21.03 -0.42
N GLY A 282 -1.29 20.63 -0.31
CA GLY A 282 -0.68 19.74 -1.30
C GLY A 282 -1.34 18.37 -1.35
N SER A 283 -1.68 17.79 -0.19
CA SER A 283 -2.42 16.53 -0.11
C SER A 283 -3.79 16.63 -0.78
N ALA A 284 -4.53 17.70 -0.57
CA ALA A 284 -5.82 17.89 -1.22
C ALA A 284 -5.68 17.92 -2.75
N ILE A 285 -4.63 18.56 -3.28
CA ILE A 285 -4.34 18.59 -4.72
C ILE A 285 -3.99 17.18 -5.23
N VAL A 286 -3.12 16.45 -4.54
CA VAL A 286 -2.72 15.08 -4.92
C VAL A 286 -3.92 14.13 -4.90
N ILE A 287 -4.72 14.19 -3.83
CA ILE A 287 -5.94 13.36 -3.66
C ILE A 287 -6.94 13.68 -4.78
N ALA A 288 -7.24 14.94 -5.03
CA ALA A 288 -8.18 15.35 -6.09
C ALA A 288 -7.71 14.87 -7.47
N SER A 289 -6.42 14.99 -7.74
CA SER A 289 -5.80 14.49 -8.97
C SER A 289 -5.92 12.97 -9.11
N GLY A 290 -5.58 12.21 -8.05
CA GLY A 290 -5.69 10.75 -8.02
C GLY A 290 -7.12 10.25 -8.20
N LEU A 291 -8.08 10.89 -7.52
CA LEU A 291 -9.51 10.59 -7.68
C LEU A 291 -10.01 10.88 -9.10
N TYR A 292 -9.54 11.95 -9.71
CA TYR A 292 -9.88 12.25 -11.10
C TYR A 292 -9.35 11.20 -12.07
N ILE A 293 -8.10 10.75 -11.89
CA ILE A 293 -7.50 9.66 -12.68
C ILE A 293 -8.36 8.41 -12.55
N LEU A 294 -8.68 8.00 -11.32
CA LEU A 294 -9.50 6.82 -11.03
C LEU A 294 -10.89 6.91 -11.67
N HIS A 295 -11.57 8.05 -11.55
CA HIS A 295 -12.87 8.28 -12.17
C HIS A 295 -12.80 8.12 -13.70
N ARG A 296 -11.75 8.64 -14.32
CA ARG A 296 -11.56 8.52 -15.78
C ARG A 296 -11.27 7.09 -16.22
N GLU A 297 -10.49 6.34 -15.46
CA GLU A 297 -10.20 4.92 -15.76
C GLU A 297 -11.46 4.07 -15.71
N THR A 298 -12.27 4.24 -14.68
CA THR A 298 -13.53 3.50 -14.53
C THR A 298 -14.54 3.85 -15.63
N LYS A 299 -14.66 5.12 -16.01
CA LYS A 299 -15.52 5.57 -17.11
C LYS A 299 -15.09 4.97 -18.45
N LEU A 300 -13.81 4.97 -18.76
CA LEU A 300 -13.26 4.39 -20.00
C LEU A 300 -13.38 2.86 -20.02
N GLY A 301 -13.19 2.18 -18.89
CA GLY A 301 -13.41 0.74 -18.75
C GLY A 301 -14.85 0.36 -19.08
N ARG A 302 -15.83 1.08 -18.54
CA ARG A 302 -17.26 0.87 -18.85
C ARG A 302 -17.60 1.12 -20.31
N LEU A 303 -16.99 2.11 -20.98
CA LEU A 303 -17.21 2.39 -22.40
C LEU A 303 -16.65 1.29 -23.32
N ARG A 304 -15.55 0.65 -22.93
CA ARG A 304 -14.95 -0.47 -23.66
C ARG A 304 -15.74 -1.78 -23.54
N GLN A 305 -16.50 -1.94 -22.45
CA GLN A 305 -17.33 -3.15 -22.20
C GLN A 305 -18.74 -3.05 -22.84
N LYS A 306 -19.18 -1.88 -23.32
CA LYS A 306 -20.43 -1.79 -24.06
C LYS A 306 -20.23 -2.46 -25.43
N PRO A 307 -21.06 -3.49 -25.79
CA PRO A 307 -21.01 -4.07 -27.12
C PRO A 307 -21.24 -2.96 -28.17
N ARG A 308 -20.43 -2.96 -29.20
CA ARG A 308 -20.64 -2.13 -30.38
C ARG A 308 -22.04 -2.51 -30.91
N LYS A 309 -23.01 -1.61 -30.80
CA LYS A 309 -24.27 -1.76 -31.52
C LYS A 309 -23.91 -1.68 -32.99
N GLU A 310 -24.01 -2.84 -33.65
CA GLU A 310 -23.99 -2.92 -35.11
C GLU A 310 -25.22 -2.25 -35.68
#